data_e3f09c9819c82740d8264e1be185417c
#
_entry.id   e3f09c9819c82740d8264e1be185417c
#
_cell.length_a   1.000
_cell.length_b   1.000
_cell.length_c   1.000
_cell.angle_alpha   90.00
_cell.angle_beta   90.00
_cell.angle_gamma   90.00
#
_symmetry.space_group_name_H-M   'P 1'
#
loop_
_entity.id
_entity.type
_entity.pdbx_description
1 polymer ?
#
loop_
_entity_poly.entity_id
_entity_poly.type
_entity_poly.pdbx_seq_one_letter_code
_entity_poly.pdbx_strand_id
1 'polypeptide(L)'
;MTTGDIIKIYPYKGIIKKIEKDSSTEELISKFDLYPSTLTDEIQAGGRINLMIGRSLTDKIRNKLDYQPNKIFTRPKNPTESSAGFTQAQKIVGKACGLDGVRPGMTCEPIMSTVGSQDTTGPMTRDELKELACLGFTADLVMQSFCHTAAYPKPVDLVTHKELPDFISQRGGVALKPGDGIIHSWLNRMLLPDTVGTGGDSHTRFPLGISFPGGSGIVAFAAAIGSMPLNMPESVLVKFKGELLPGITLRDLVNAIPLLSLIHI
;
A
#
# COMPACT_ATOMS: atom_id res chain seq x y z
N MET A 1 -32.24 14.74 3.74
CA MET A 1 -32.52 13.27 3.70
C MET A 1 -33.07 12.86 5.05
N THR A 2 -34.11 12.04 5.05
CA THR A 2 -34.74 11.46 6.25
C THR A 2 -34.74 9.93 6.12
N THR A 3 -34.88 9.24 7.24
CA THR A 3 -34.99 7.77 7.24
C THR A 3 -36.16 7.34 6.37
N GLY A 4 -35.92 6.44 5.42
CA GLY A 4 -36.93 5.96 4.46
C GLY A 4 -36.93 6.64 3.11
N ASP A 5 -36.08 7.67 2.89
CA ASP A 5 -35.86 8.24 1.56
C ASP A 5 -35.16 7.22 0.65
N ILE A 6 -35.61 7.14 -0.61
CA ILE A 6 -34.95 6.35 -1.65
C ILE A 6 -33.98 7.26 -2.38
N ILE A 7 -32.73 6.84 -2.50
CA ILE A 7 -31.68 7.58 -3.20
C ILE A 7 -31.10 6.77 -4.36
N LYS A 8 -30.72 7.46 -5.42
CA LYS A 8 -29.86 6.95 -6.49
C LYS A 8 -28.50 7.62 -6.46
N ILE A 9 -27.46 6.82 -6.50
CA ILE A 9 -26.08 7.30 -6.59
C ILE A 9 -25.59 7.04 -8.01
N TYR A 10 -25.07 8.07 -8.64
CA TYR A 10 -24.46 8.02 -9.98
C TYR A 10 -22.95 8.29 -9.84
N PRO A 11 -22.14 7.26 -9.52
CA PRO A 11 -20.73 7.46 -9.20
C PRO A 11 -19.94 8.11 -10.34
N TYR A 12 -20.18 7.71 -11.59
CA TYR A 12 -19.49 8.29 -12.75
C TYR A 12 -19.88 9.75 -13.06
N LYS A 13 -21.02 10.22 -12.54
CA LYS A 13 -21.45 11.60 -12.68
C LYS A 13 -21.14 12.45 -11.45
N GLY A 14 -20.70 11.82 -10.38
CA GLY A 14 -20.46 12.48 -9.09
C GLY A 14 -21.72 13.09 -8.49
N ILE A 15 -22.90 12.45 -8.64
CA ILE A 15 -24.16 12.99 -8.15
C ILE A 15 -24.98 11.97 -7.37
N ILE A 16 -25.71 12.48 -6.37
CA ILE A 16 -26.71 11.73 -5.60
C ILE A 16 -28.04 12.40 -5.81
N LYS A 17 -29.06 11.62 -6.14
CA LYS A 17 -30.43 12.08 -6.32
C LYS A 17 -31.38 11.35 -5.38
N LYS A 18 -32.43 12.04 -4.93
CA LYS A 18 -33.59 11.47 -4.24
C LYS A 18 -34.64 11.10 -5.26
N ILE A 19 -35.33 9.98 -5.05
CA ILE A 19 -36.48 9.57 -5.83
C ILE A 19 -37.70 9.83 -4.98
N GLU A 20 -38.66 10.59 -5.53
CA GLU A 20 -39.96 10.71 -4.88
C GLU A 20 -40.79 9.44 -5.05
N LYS A 21 -41.43 9.00 -3.97
CA LYS A 21 -42.12 7.68 -3.91
C LYS A 21 -43.27 7.57 -4.91
N ASP A 22 -43.92 8.67 -5.27
CA ASP A 22 -45.13 8.70 -6.10
C ASP A 22 -44.89 9.26 -7.50
N SER A 23 -43.69 9.68 -7.81
CA SER A 23 -43.32 10.22 -9.13
C SER A 23 -41.93 9.69 -9.51
N SER A 24 -41.70 9.49 -10.81
CA SER A 24 -40.35 9.16 -11.31
C SER A 24 -39.39 10.36 -11.27
N THR A 25 -39.73 11.39 -10.50
CA THR A 25 -38.97 12.64 -10.43
C THR A 25 -37.72 12.43 -9.55
N GLU A 26 -36.58 12.82 -10.08
CA GLU A 26 -35.29 12.73 -9.39
C GLU A 26 -34.83 14.14 -9.00
N GLU A 27 -34.74 14.41 -7.71
CA GLU A 27 -34.19 15.65 -7.16
C GLU A 27 -32.70 15.50 -6.86
N LEU A 28 -31.88 16.45 -7.30
CA LEU A 28 -30.43 16.45 -6.99
C LEU A 28 -30.23 16.84 -5.53
N ILE A 29 -29.65 15.90 -4.72
CA ILE A 29 -29.36 16.14 -3.31
C ILE A 29 -27.94 16.67 -3.13
N SER A 30 -26.96 16.05 -3.81
CA SER A 30 -25.55 16.36 -3.60
C SER A 30 -24.72 16.07 -4.84
N LYS A 31 -23.58 16.76 -4.91
CA LYS A 31 -22.48 16.47 -5.84
C LYS A 31 -21.27 16.04 -5.05
N PHE A 32 -20.45 15.16 -5.63
CA PHE A 32 -19.19 14.71 -5.04
C PHE A 32 -18.18 14.41 -6.14
N ASP A 33 -16.91 14.54 -5.81
CA ASP A 33 -15.82 14.10 -6.65
C ASP A 33 -15.30 12.75 -6.15
N LEU A 34 -15.06 11.81 -7.07
CA LEU A 34 -14.42 10.55 -6.72
C LEU A 34 -12.93 10.77 -6.49
N TYR A 35 -12.48 10.31 -5.34
CA TYR A 35 -11.06 10.31 -5.01
C TYR A 35 -10.60 8.89 -4.62
N PRO A 36 -9.50 8.38 -5.19
CA PRO A 36 -8.69 8.99 -6.27
C PRO A 36 -9.43 9.05 -7.61
N SER A 37 -8.95 9.89 -8.53
CA SER A 37 -9.54 10.04 -9.88
C SER A 37 -9.57 8.74 -10.69
N THR A 38 -8.75 7.75 -10.31
CA THR A 38 -8.68 6.41 -10.90
C THR A 38 -9.77 5.45 -10.40
N LEU A 39 -10.57 5.85 -9.41
CA LEU A 39 -11.54 4.95 -8.77
C LEU A 39 -12.58 4.38 -9.76
N THR A 40 -12.99 5.15 -10.75
CA THR A 40 -13.91 4.67 -11.79
C THR A 40 -13.30 3.55 -12.61
N ASP A 41 -12.03 3.70 -13.00
CA ASP A 41 -11.30 2.69 -13.76
C ASP A 41 -11.07 1.43 -12.90
N GLU A 42 -10.81 1.61 -11.60
CA GLU A 42 -10.66 0.51 -10.63
C GLU A 42 -11.94 -0.32 -10.53
N ILE A 43 -13.10 0.35 -10.44
CA ILE A 43 -14.40 -0.33 -10.39
C ILE A 43 -14.69 -1.07 -11.70
N GLN A 44 -14.42 -0.44 -12.86
CA GLN A 44 -14.62 -1.05 -14.17
C GLN A 44 -13.71 -2.26 -14.40
N ALA A 45 -12.49 -2.23 -13.90
CA ALA A 45 -11.55 -3.33 -14.00
C ALA A 45 -11.85 -4.48 -13.02
N GLY A 46 -12.82 -4.32 -12.12
CA GLY A 46 -13.09 -5.30 -11.07
C GLY A 46 -12.14 -5.22 -9.89
N GLY A 47 -11.41 -4.11 -9.73
CA GLY A 47 -10.52 -3.81 -8.62
C GLY A 47 -9.20 -3.18 -9.05
N ARG A 48 -8.51 -2.62 -8.06
CA ARG A 48 -7.24 -1.89 -8.27
C ARG A 48 -6.15 -2.76 -8.87
N ILE A 49 -6.01 -4.00 -8.41
CA ILE A 49 -4.98 -4.94 -8.89
C ILE A 49 -5.19 -5.24 -10.37
N ASN A 50 -6.41 -5.57 -10.77
CA ASN A 50 -6.76 -5.84 -12.16
C ASN A 50 -6.47 -4.64 -13.07
N LEU A 51 -6.83 -3.43 -12.62
CA LEU A 51 -6.52 -2.19 -13.34
C LEU A 51 -5.01 -2.03 -13.53
N MET A 52 -4.23 -2.25 -12.48
CA MET A 52 -2.79 -2.08 -12.53
C MET A 52 -2.12 -3.07 -13.47
N ILE A 53 -2.50 -4.35 -13.40
CA ILE A 53 -1.98 -5.38 -14.30
C ILE A 53 -2.32 -5.02 -15.76
N GLY A 54 -3.57 -4.72 -16.03
CA GLY A 54 -4.05 -4.37 -17.37
C GLY A 54 -3.34 -3.12 -17.93
N ARG A 55 -3.22 -2.07 -17.10
CA ARG A 55 -2.51 -0.84 -17.48
C ARG A 55 -1.04 -1.09 -17.73
N SER A 56 -0.34 -1.78 -16.81
CA SER A 56 1.07 -2.07 -16.93
C SER A 56 1.40 -2.91 -18.16
N LEU A 57 0.64 -3.97 -18.41
CA LEU A 57 0.81 -4.80 -19.62
C LEU A 57 0.55 -4.00 -20.88
N THR A 58 -0.52 -3.21 -20.93
CA THR A 58 -0.85 -2.34 -22.05
C THR A 58 0.28 -1.35 -22.34
N ASP A 59 0.80 -0.68 -21.32
CA ASP A 59 1.87 0.29 -21.47
C ASP A 59 3.18 -0.39 -21.93
N LYS A 60 3.54 -1.54 -21.37
CA LYS A 60 4.73 -2.30 -21.79
C LYS A 60 4.66 -2.72 -23.25
N ILE A 61 3.50 -3.21 -23.71
CA ILE A 61 3.32 -3.63 -25.11
C ILE A 61 3.37 -2.41 -26.04
N ARG A 62 2.67 -1.34 -25.68
CA ARG A 62 2.66 -0.12 -26.50
C ARG A 62 4.04 0.50 -26.63
N ASN A 63 4.80 0.57 -25.52
CA ASN A 63 6.19 1.04 -25.54
C ASN A 63 7.09 0.19 -26.44
N LYS A 64 6.93 -1.15 -26.42
CA LYS A 64 7.68 -2.04 -27.32
C LYS A 64 7.33 -1.88 -28.80
N LEU A 65 6.14 -1.37 -29.09
CA LEU A 65 5.64 -1.13 -30.44
C LEU A 65 5.74 0.36 -30.84
N ASP A 66 6.43 1.19 -30.07
CA ASP A 66 6.56 2.64 -30.26
C ASP A 66 5.22 3.39 -30.36
N TYR A 67 4.17 2.86 -29.70
CA TYR A 67 2.88 3.52 -29.64
C TYR A 67 2.79 4.47 -28.45
N GLN A 68 2.05 5.57 -28.62
CA GLN A 68 1.73 6.51 -27.55
C GLN A 68 0.96 5.82 -26.42
N PRO A 69 1.09 6.28 -25.16
CA PRO A 69 0.33 5.76 -24.02
C PRO A 69 -1.18 5.69 -24.31
N ASN A 70 -1.84 4.67 -23.80
CA ASN A 70 -3.28 4.51 -24.00
C ASN A 70 -4.04 5.60 -23.22
N LYS A 71 -5.05 6.22 -23.88
CA LYS A 71 -5.90 7.26 -23.28
C LYS A 71 -7.14 6.70 -22.58
N ILE A 72 -7.36 5.38 -22.62
CA ILE A 72 -8.52 4.75 -21.96
C ILE A 72 -8.38 4.84 -20.44
N PHE A 73 -7.16 4.69 -19.93
CA PHE A 73 -6.92 4.75 -18.48
C PHE A 73 -6.82 6.19 -18.00
N THR A 74 -7.56 6.49 -16.94
CA THR A 74 -7.40 7.75 -16.22
C THR A 74 -6.02 7.79 -15.57
N ARG A 75 -5.28 8.85 -15.88
CA ARG A 75 -3.97 9.10 -15.25
C ARG A 75 -4.08 10.31 -14.35
N PRO A 76 -3.68 10.19 -13.09
CA PRO A 76 -3.62 11.35 -12.20
C PRO A 76 -2.74 12.44 -12.82
N LYS A 77 -3.14 13.68 -12.63
CA LYS A 77 -2.31 14.82 -13.04
C LYS A 77 -1.09 14.88 -12.12
N ASN A 78 0.10 15.01 -12.71
CA ASN A 78 1.26 15.29 -11.90
C ASN A 78 1.13 16.67 -11.23
N PRO A 79 1.63 16.83 -10.00
CA PRO A 79 1.69 18.13 -9.35
C PRO A 79 2.52 19.09 -10.19
N THR A 80 2.32 20.40 -9.94
CA THR A 80 3.07 21.46 -10.60
C THR A 80 4.58 21.28 -10.39
N GLU A 81 5.36 21.45 -11.42
CA GLU A 81 6.82 21.43 -11.32
C GLU A 81 7.32 22.47 -10.31
N SER A 82 8.32 22.10 -9.53
CA SER A 82 8.90 22.94 -8.51
C SER A 82 10.44 22.87 -8.60
N SER A 83 11.09 24.01 -8.53
CA SER A 83 12.55 24.12 -8.46
C SER A 83 13.10 23.80 -7.06
N ALA A 84 12.24 23.61 -6.05
CA ALA A 84 12.68 23.23 -4.72
C ALA A 84 13.37 21.86 -4.72
N GLY A 85 14.40 21.69 -3.90
CA GLY A 85 15.07 20.40 -3.70
C GLY A 85 14.10 19.32 -3.24
N PHE A 86 14.46 18.06 -3.45
CA PHE A 86 13.71 16.91 -2.93
C PHE A 86 14.08 16.61 -1.49
N THR A 87 13.11 16.20 -0.68
CA THR A 87 13.39 15.64 0.65
C THR A 87 14.05 14.27 0.53
N GLN A 88 14.64 13.77 1.62
CA GLN A 88 15.26 12.45 1.61
C GLN A 88 14.27 11.35 1.23
N ALA A 89 13.05 11.39 1.77
CA ALA A 89 11.98 10.43 1.41
C ALA A 89 11.63 10.50 -0.08
N GLN A 90 11.50 11.70 -0.64
CA GLN A 90 11.22 11.92 -2.07
C GLN A 90 12.33 11.37 -2.98
N LYS A 91 13.58 11.48 -2.56
CA LYS A 91 14.74 10.93 -3.29
C LYS A 91 14.77 9.41 -3.25
N ILE A 92 14.53 8.79 -2.07
CA ILE A 92 14.53 7.33 -1.90
C ILE A 92 13.41 6.71 -2.76
N VAL A 93 12.20 7.27 -2.68
CA VAL A 93 11.07 6.79 -3.51
C VAL A 93 11.34 7.06 -5.00
N GLY A 94 11.90 8.22 -5.33
CA GLY A 94 12.31 8.55 -6.71
C GLY A 94 13.30 7.54 -7.27
N LYS A 95 14.35 7.22 -6.53
CA LYS A 95 15.33 6.20 -6.91
C LYS A 95 14.66 4.84 -7.18
N ALA A 96 13.71 4.43 -6.34
CA ALA A 96 12.95 3.20 -6.54
C ALA A 96 12.02 3.26 -7.78
N CYS A 97 11.72 4.44 -8.29
CA CYS A 97 10.97 4.67 -9.53
C CYS A 97 11.87 4.93 -10.76
N GLY A 98 13.20 4.91 -10.60
CA GLY A 98 14.13 5.30 -11.66
C GLY A 98 14.15 6.81 -11.96
N LEU A 99 13.80 7.65 -10.96
CA LEU A 99 13.72 9.11 -11.04
C LEU A 99 14.63 9.76 -10.00
N ASP A 100 14.99 11.02 -10.19
CA ASP A 100 15.77 11.79 -9.20
C ASP A 100 14.98 12.08 -7.92
N GLY A 101 13.67 12.11 -8.01
CA GLY A 101 12.76 12.32 -6.89
C GLY A 101 11.31 12.30 -7.32
N VAL A 102 10.41 12.12 -6.35
CA VAL A 102 8.95 12.08 -6.54
C VAL A 102 8.32 13.15 -5.68
N ARG A 103 7.52 14.04 -6.28
CA ARG A 103 6.82 15.11 -5.56
C ARG A 103 5.55 14.59 -4.86
N PRO A 104 5.13 15.23 -3.75
CA PRO A 104 3.83 14.92 -3.14
C PRO A 104 2.69 15.02 -4.15
N GLY A 105 1.76 14.08 -4.11
CA GLY A 105 0.64 13.98 -5.04
C GLY A 105 0.96 13.30 -6.38
N MET A 106 2.22 12.99 -6.67
CA MET A 106 2.56 12.15 -7.83
C MET A 106 2.15 10.71 -7.58
N THR A 107 1.49 10.11 -8.56
CA THR A 107 1.29 8.65 -8.61
C THR A 107 2.53 8.00 -9.21
N CYS A 108 3.10 7.04 -8.50
CA CYS A 108 4.29 6.33 -8.91
C CYS A 108 4.21 4.84 -8.52
N GLU A 109 5.11 4.05 -9.06
CA GLU A 109 5.19 2.61 -8.82
C GLU A 109 6.64 2.25 -8.40
N PRO A 110 7.06 2.57 -7.17
CA PRO A 110 8.39 2.26 -6.69
C PRO A 110 8.62 0.75 -6.62
N ILE A 111 9.83 0.33 -6.96
CA ILE A 111 10.29 -1.04 -6.77
C ILE A 111 10.34 -1.33 -5.26
N MET A 112 9.71 -2.44 -4.86
CA MET A 112 9.70 -2.94 -3.49
C MET A 112 10.81 -3.96 -3.31
N SER A 113 11.91 -3.56 -2.69
CA SER A 113 13.01 -4.49 -2.42
C SER A 113 12.73 -5.45 -1.27
N THR A 114 11.88 -5.03 -0.33
CA THR A 114 11.56 -5.84 0.86
C THR A 114 10.06 -5.88 1.10
N VAL A 115 9.52 -7.08 1.28
CA VAL A 115 8.10 -7.32 1.57
C VAL A 115 7.99 -8.19 2.82
N GLY A 116 7.34 -7.67 3.85
CA GLY A 116 7.08 -8.37 5.10
C GLY A 116 5.66 -8.88 5.21
N SER A 117 5.48 -10.14 5.55
CA SER A 117 4.18 -10.74 5.87
C SER A 117 4.23 -11.40 7.24
N GLN A 118 3.14 -11.40 7.96
CA GLN A 118 3.04 -12.01 9.28
C GLN A 118 1.82 -12.94 9.36
N ASP A 119 1.77 -13.76 10.38
CA ASP A 119 0.83 -14.88 10.50
C ASP A 119 -0.65 -14.49 10.54
N THR A 120 -1.01 -13.31 11.00
CA THR A 120 -2.42 -12.86 11.01
C THR A 120 -2.90 -12.36 9.65
N THR A 121 -1.99 -11.94 8.77
CA THR A 121 -2.30 -11.50 7.39
C THR A 121 -1.79 -12.47 6.32
N GLY A 122 -0.88 -13.35 6.67
CA GLY A 122 -0.25 -14.30 5.75
C GLY A 122 -1.21 -15.21 5.00
N PRO A 123 -2.25 -15.79 5.63
CA PRO A 123 -3.25 -16.57 4.91
C PRO A 123 -3.98 -15.78 3.82
N MET A 124 -4.36 -14.52 4.09
CA MET A 124 -4.98 -13.64 3.10
C MET A 124 -3.99 -13.30 1.98
N THR A 125 -2.75 -12.95 2.32
CA THR A 125 -1.69 -12.69 1.34
C THR A 125 -1.44 -13.92 0.46
N ARG A 126 -1.44 -15.12 1.03
CA ARG A 126 -1.33 -16.39 0.28
C ARG A 126 -2.45 -16.55 -0.73
N ASP A 127 -3.68 -16.28 -0.32
CA ASP A 127 -4.85 -16.45 -1.18
C ASP A 127 -4.83 -15.42 -2.34
N GLU A 128 -4.48 -14.18 -2.07
CA GLU A 128 -4.24 -13.15 -3.08
C GLU A 128 -3.09 -13.55 -4.06
N LEU A 129 -2.01 -14.12 -3.54
CA LEU A 129 -0.90 -14.63 -4.39
C LEU A 129 -1.35 -15.78 -5.30
N LYS A 130 -2.28 -16.62 -4.85
CA LYS A 130 -2.88 -17.67 -5.70
C LYS A 130 -3.76 -17.07 -6.79
N GLU A 131 -4.56 -16.05 -6.46
CA GLU A 131 -5.39 -15.32 -7.44
C GLU A 131 -4.52 -14.61 -8.50
N LEU A 132 -3.36 -14.10 -8.10
CA LEU A 132 -2.37 -13.52 -9.03
C LEU A 132 -1.59 -14.58 -9.85
N ALA A 133 -1.86 -15.87 -9.65
CA ALA A 133 -1.07 -16.97 -10.22
C ALA A 133 0.45 -16.83 -10.00
N CYS A 134 0.84 -16.30 -8.84
CA CYS A 134 2.24 -16.06 -8.49
C CYS A 134 2.98 -17.38 -8.32
N LEU A 135 3.90 -17.68 -9.23
CA LEU A 135 4.77 -18.87 -9.19
C LEU A 135 6.11 -18.59 -8.49
N GLY A 136 6.52 -17.34 -8.42
CA GLY A 136 7.75 -16.89 -7.77
C GLY A 136 7.68 -15.41 -7.44
N PHE A 137 8.42 -15.00 -6.40
CA PHE A 137 8.49 -13.60 -6.01
C PHE A 137 9.45 -12.81 -6.90
N THR A 138 9.06 -11.58 -7.21
CA THR A 138 9.91 -10.62 -7.94
C THR A 138 10.61 -9.65 -6.99
N ALA A 139 10.02 -9.36 -5.83
CA ALA A 139 10.71 -8.57 -4.80
C ALA A 139 11.94 -9.31 -4.28
N ASP A 140 13.04 -8.58 -4.03
CA ASP A 140 14.34 -9.17 -3.66
C ASP A 140 14.28 -9.96 -2.34
N LEU A 141 13.50 -9.50 -1.37
CA LEU A 141 13.27 -10.17 -0.10
C LEU A 141 11.79 -10.19 0.25
N VAL A 142 11.19 -11.37 0.25
CA VAL A 142 9.85 -11.61 0.81
C VAL A 142 10.01 -12.46 2.06
N MET A 143 9.58 -11.94 3.21
CA MET A 143 9.73 -12.61 4.50
C MET A 143 8.38 -12.82 5.17
N GLN A 144 8.11 -14.04 5.60
CA GLN A 144 6.95 -14.44 6.40
C GLN A 144 7.37 -14.74 7.84
N SER A 145 6.65 -14.22 8.81
CA SER A 145 6.85 -14.51 10.23
C SER A 145 5.60 -15.08 10.89
N PHE A 146 5.77 -15.60 12.11
CA PHE A 146 4.71 -16.18 12.94
C PHE A 146 4.71 -15.57 14.34
N CYS A 147 4.93 -14.27 14.43
CA CYS A 147 5.17 -13.57 15.69
C CYS A 147 3.92 -13.28 16.52
N HIS A 148 2.70 -13.32 15.94
CA HIS A 148 1.47 -13.01 16.66
C HIS A 148 0.79 -14.24 17.26
N THR A 149 0.98 -15.41 16.67
CA THR A 149 0.29 -16.65 17.07
C THR A 149 1.22 -17.70 17.66
N ALA A 150 2.52 -17.39 17.83
CA ALA A 150 3.51 -18.35 18.30
C ALA A 150 3.28 -18.83 19.74
N ALA A 151 2.89 -17.91 20.65
CA ALA A 151 2.80 -18.22 22.08
C ALA A 151 1.51 -18.96 22.45
N TYR A 152 0.39 -18.61 21.82
CA TYR A 152 -0.93 -19.16 22.12
C TYR A 152 -1.71 -19.47 20.83
N PRO A 153 -1.24 -20.44 20.02
CA PRO A 153 -1.87 -20.73 18.74
C PRO A 153 -3.24 -21.37 18.92
N LYS A 154 -4.20 -20.95 18.11
CA LYS A 154 -5.47 -21.65 17.92
C LYS A 154 -5.28 -22.83 16.95
N PRO A 155 -6.20 -23.79 16.87
CA PRO A 155 -6.12 -24.89 15.91
C PRO A 155 -5.87 -24.44 14.45
N VAL A 156 -6.52 -23.35 14.03
CA VAL A 156 -6.33 -22.77 12.69
C VAL A 156 -4.90 -22.21 12.50
N ASP A 157 -4.29 -21.65 13.55
CA ASP A 157 -2.93 -21.12 13.50
C ASP A 157 -1.91 -22.25 13.32
N LEU A 158 -2.14 -23.40 13.93
CA LEU A 158 -1.27 -24.58 13.76
C LEU A 158 -1.27 -25.09 12.31
N VAL A 159 -2.41 -25.03 11.61
CA VAL A 159 -2.49 -25.32 10.18
C VAL A 159 -1.66 -24.30 9.39
N THR A 160 -1.83 -23.00 9.70
CA THR A 160 -1.08 -21.92 9.08
C THR A 160 0.43 -22.07 9.31
N HIS A 161 0.84 -22.40 10.53
CA HIS A 161 2.25 -22.64 10.88
C HIS A 161 2.88 -23.79 10.08
N LYS A 162 2.07 -24.78 9.68
CA LYS A 162 2.52 -25.92 8.91
C LYS A 162 2.58 -25.66 7.40
N GLU A 163 1.55 -24.98 6.84
CA GLU A 163 1.38 -24.87 5.40
C GLU A 163 2.03 -23.61 4.79
N LEU A 164 1.98 -22.49 5.51
CA LEU A 164 2.43 -21.21 4.97
C LEU A 164 3.94 -21.14 4.73
N PRO A 165 4.83 -21.75 5.56
CA PRO A 165 6.27 -21.77 5.30
C PRO A 165 6.62 -22.39 3.95
N ASP A 166 6.05 -23.55 3.63
CA ASP A 166 6.30 -24.24 2.37
C ASP A 166 5.80 -23.41 1.18
N PHE A 167 4.63 -22.80 1.30
CA PHE A 167 4.07 -21.94 0.26
C PHE A 167 4.98 -20.75 -0.06
N ILE A 168 5.55 -20.12 0.95
CA ILE A 168 6.45 -18.95 0.80
C ILE A 168 7.80 -19.40 0.25
N SER A 169 8.39 -20.46 0.81
CA SER A 169 9.73 -20.96 0.42
C SER A 169 9.75 -21.47 -1.03
N GLN A 170 8.69 -22.14 -1.48
CA GLN A 170 8.55 -22.60 -2.87
C GLN A 170 8.54 -21.46 -3.88
N ARG A 171 8.24 -20.23 -3.46
CA ARG A 171 8.23 -19.01 -4.29
C ARG A 171 9.48 -18.16 -4.14
N GLY A 172 10.51 -18.67 -3.44
CA GLY A 172 11.78 -17.97 -3.24
C GLY A 172 11.77 -17.00 -2.05
N GLY A 173 10.74 -17.04 -1.19
CA GLY A 173 10.70 -16.25 0.03
C GLY A 173 11.35 -16.95 1.23
N VAL A 174 11.53 -16.21 2.30
CA VAL A 174 12.05 -16.66 3.58
C VAL A 174 10.91 -16.80 4.57
N ALA A 175 10.70 -17.99 5.11
CA ALA A 175 9.74 -18.22 6.18
C ALA A 175 10.45 -18.47 7.50
N LEU A 176 10.15 -17.65 8.50
CA LEU A 176 10.55 -17.88 9.88
C LEU A 176 9.69 -18.98 10.50
N LYS A 177 10.12 -19.53 11.61
CA LYS A 177 9.32 -20.48 12.39
C LYS A 177 8.62 -19.77 13.56
N PRO A 178 7.52 -20.33 14.09
CA PRO A 178 6.96 -19.87 15.35
C PRO A 178 8.04 -19.88 16.45
N GLY A 179 8.25 -18.73 17.09
CA GLY A 179 9.29 -18.55 18.10
C GLY A 179 10.61 -17.94 17.61
N ASP A 180 10.86 -17.83 16.31
CA ASP A 180 12.07 -17.20 15.77
C ASP A 180 12.13 -15.67 16.02
N GLY A 181 11.03 -15.07 16.45
CA GLY A 181 10.97 -13.66 16.82
C GLY A 181 10.05 -12.83 15.96
N ILE A 182 10.11 -11.52 16.19
CA ILE A 182 9.23 -10.54 15.56
C ILE A 182 9.73 -10.19 14.17
N ILE A 183 8.81 -10.10 13.18
CA ILE A 183 9.13 -9.75 11.79
C ILE A 183 9.98 -8.48 11.68
N HIS A 184 9.67 -7.44 12.46
CA HIS A 184 10.38 -6.16 12.40
C HIS A 184 11.85 -6.29 12.80
N SER A 185 12.17 -7.13 13.79
CA SER A 185 13.55 -7.37 14.22
C SER A 185 14.38 -8.03 13.13
N TRP A 186 13.78 -8.92 12.35
CA TRP A 186 14.43 -9.56 11.23
C TRP A 186 14.57 -8.64 10.02
N LEU A 187 13.50 -7.99 9.61
CA LEU A 187 13.53 -7.05 8.49
C LEU A 187 14.54 -5.92 8.71
N ASN A 188 14.59 -5.36 9.92
CA ASN A 188 15.54 -4.29 10.26
C ASN A 188 17.01 -4.70 10.20
N ARG A 189 17.31 -6.00 10.20
CA ARG A 189 18.67 -6.52 10.05
C ARG A 189 19.00 -6.90 8.60
N MET A 190 18.01 -7.12 7.76
CA MET A 190 18.17 -7.68 6.43
C MET A 190 17.93 -6.67 5.30
N LEU A 191 17.25 -5.57 5.60
CA LEU A 191 16.98 -4.54 4.59
C LEU A 191 18.25 -3.76 4.22
N LEU A 192 18.29 -3.29 2.99
CA LEU A 192 19.34 -2.40 2.50
C LEU A 192 18.97 -0.93 2.71
N PRO A 193 19.96 -0.05 3.00
CA PRO A 193 19.74 1.39 3.07
C PRO A 193 19.16 1.96 1.77
N ASP A 194 18.42 3.05 1.89
CA ASP A 194 17.84 3.81 0.77
C ASP A 194 16.98 2.97 -0.18
N THR A 195 16.33 1.93 0.36
CA THR A 195 15.36 1.09 -0.36
C THR A 195 13.94 1.36 0.08
N VAL A 196 12.99 0.90 -0.71
CA VAL A 196 11.54 1.00 -0.42
C VAL A 196 10.98 -0.40 -0.24
N GLY A 197 10.08 -0.55 0.72
CA GLY A 197 9.42 -1.81 0.95
C GLY A 197 8.03 -1.65 1.56
N THR A 198 7.36 -2.77 1.75
CA THR A 198 6.00 -2.82 2.33
C THR A 198 5.84 -4.01 3.26
N GLY A 199 4.76 -4.05 3.98
CA GLY A 199 4.39 -5.19 4.81
C GLY A 199 2.95 -5.14 5.28
N GLY A 200 2.43 -6.31 5.61
CA GLY A 200 1.05 -6.50 6.07
C GLY A 200 0.80 -6.13 7.52
N ASP A 201 1.78 -5.54 8.20
CA ASP A 201 1.66 -5.08 9.57
C ASP A 201 1.72 -3.55 9.62
N SER A 202 0.79 -2.93 10.36
CA SER A 202 0.73 -1.48 10.56
C SER A 202 1.99 -0.89 11.20
N HIS A 203 2.78 -1.71 11.89
CA HIS A 203 4.04 -1.33 12.52
C HIS A 203 5.27 -1.55 11.62
N THR A 204 5.07 -1.92 10.35
CA THR A 204 6.18 -2.05 9.40
C THR A 204 6.92 -0.73 9.28
N ARG A 205 8.17 -0.69 9.73
CA ARG A 205 9.05 0.48 9.73
C ARG A 205 10.44 0.06 9.34
N PHE A 206 11.03 0.79 8.39
CA PHE A 206 12.40 0.56 7.94
C PHE A 206 13.28 1.72 8.41
N PRO A 207 14.20 1.52 9.35
CA PRO A 207 14.98 2.60 9.94
C PRO A 207 15.97 3.24 8.96
N LEU A 208 16.38 2.52 7.92
CA LEU A 208 17.36 2.98 6.92
C LEU A 208 16.75 3.21 5.52
N GLY A 209 15.44 3.03 5.39
CA GLY A 209 14.73 3.14 4.12
C GLY A 209 13.32 3.70 4.31
N ILE A 210 12.48 3.46 3.35
CA ILE A 210 11.06 3.86 3.38
C ILE A 210 10.19 2.62 3.40
N SER A 211 9.20 2.59 4.27
CA SER A 211 8.20 1.52 4.31
C SER A 211 6.78 2.07 4.29
N PHE A 212 5.95 1.41 3.52
CA PHE A 212 4.52 1.68 3.44
C PHE A 212 3.76 0.44 3.89
N PRO A 213 3.07 0.46 5.05
CA PRO A 213 2.19 -0.64 5.43
C PRO A 213 1.04 -0.75 4.41
N GLY A 214 0.69 -1.98 4.06
CA GLY A 214 -0.33 -2.27 3.06
C GLY A 214 -1.28 -3.38 3.49
N GLY A 215 -2.47 -3.42 2.92
CA GLY A 215 -3.37 -4.57 3.02
C GLY A 215 -2.82 -5.80 2.28
N SER A 216 -3.38 -6.97 2.54
CA SER A 216 -2.91 -8.26 2.00
C SER A 216 -2.77 -8.26 0.47
N GLY A 217 -3.73 -7.70 -0.25
CA GLY A 217 -3.70 -7.64 -1.72
C GLY A 217 -2.54 -6.80 -2.27
N ILE A 218 -2.28 -5.63 -1.67
CA ILE A 218 -1.14 -4.77 -2.07
C ILE A 218 0.19 -5.42 -1.70
N VAL A 219 0.27 -6.09 -0.55
CA VAL A 219 1.47 -6.83 -0.12
C VAL A 219 1.74 -8.01 -1.04
N ALA A 220 0.70 -8.78 -1.41
CA ALA A 220 0.79 -9.86 -2.38
C ALA A 220 1.25 -9.36 -3.75
N PHE A 221 0.66 -8.26 -4.22
CA PHE A 221 1.05 -7.61 -5.47
C PHE A 221 2.53 -7.19 -5.45
N ALA A 222 2.96 -6.52 -4.37
CA ALA A 222 4.35 -6.11 -4.20
C ALA A 222 5.32 -7.29 -4.21
N ALA A 223 4.97 -8.41 -3.57
CA ALA A 223 5.77 -9.63 -3.57
C ALA A 223 5.86 -10.26 -4.96
N ALA A 224 4.71 -10.36 -5.66
CA ALA A 224 4.61 -11.03 -6.96
C ALA A 224 5.23 -10.22 -8.11
N ILE A 225 5.01 -8.91 -8.13
CA ILE A 225 5.37 -8.02 -9.24
C ILE A 225 6.65 -7.21 -8.95
N GLY A 226 7.03 -7.09 -7.67
CA GLY A 226 8.20 -6.35 -7.24
C GLY A 226 8.00 -4.83 -7.20
N SER A 227 6.78 -4.34 -7.34
CA SER A 227 6.46 -2.91 -7.23
C SER A 227 5.10 -2.70 -6.55
N MET A 228 4.83 -1.49 -6.10
CA MET A 228 3.57 -1.14 -5.46
C MET A 228 3.09 0.24 -5.95
N PRO A 229 1.79 0.42 -6.28
CA PRO A 229 1.28 1.74 -6.60
C PRO A 229 1.28 2.63 -5.35
N LEU A 230 1.74 3.84 -5.51
CA LEU A 230 1.85 4.82 -4.45
C LEU A 230 1.45 6.19 -4.96
N ASN A 231 0.63 6.90 -4.19
CA ASN A 231 0.52 8.35 -4.28
C ASN A 231 1.50 8.93 -3.27
N MET A 232 2.53 9.63 -3.75
CA MET A 232 3.58 10.16 -2.87
C MET A 232 2.97 11.10 -1.83
N PRO A 233 3.09 10.81 -0.53
CA PRO A 233 2.58 11.69 0.51
C PRO A 233 3.46 12.91 0.72
N GLU A 234 2.92 13.90 1.42
CA GLU A 234 3.72 15.04 1.89
C GLU A 234 4.77 14.59 2.91
N SER A 235 5.93 15.24 2.88
CA SER A 235 6.99 14.99 3.86
C SER A 235 6.84 15.98 5.01
N VAL A 236 6.74 15.47 6.23
CA VAL A 236 6.70 16.28 7.45
C VAL A 236 8.04 16.22 8.15
N LEU A 237 8.66 17.39 8.37
CA LEU A 237 9.91 17.50 9.13
C LEU A 237 9.62 17.65 10.61
N VAL A 238 9.97 16.63 11.40
CA VAL A 238 9.92 16.68 12.86
C VAL A 238 11.31 16.97 13.41
N LYS A 239 11.47 18.09 14.11
CA LYS A 239 12.71 18.48 14.79
C LYS A 239 12.53 18.38 16.29
N PHE A 240 13.28 17.51 16.94
CA PHE A 240 13.38 17.45 18.38
C PHE A 240 14.42 18.45 18.87
N LYS A 241 14.10 19.17 19.95
CA LYS A 241 15.00 20.14 20.62
C LYS A 241 14.96 19.91 22.12
N GLY A 242 16.12 20.07 22.77
CA GLY A 242 16.25 19.85 24.22
C GLY A 242 16.55 18.39 24.54
N GLU A 243 16.35 18.06 25.81
CA GLU A 243 16.61 16.73 26.36
C GLU A 243 15.32 16.13 26.92
N LEU A 244 15.28 14.80 26.97
CA LEU A 244 14.16 14.10 27.59
C LEU A 244 14.20 14.30 29.10
N LEU A 245 13.07 14.64 29.71
CA LEU A 245 12.94 14.74 31.14
C LEU A 245 13.11 13.36 31.80
N PRO A 246 13.58 13.30 33.06
CA PRO A 246 13.65 12.05 33.81
C PRO A 246 12.30 11.30 33.77
N GLY A 247 12.34 10.02 33.47
CA GLY A 247 11.15 9.15 33.36
C GLY A 247 10.44 9.19 32.00
N ILE A 248 10.81 10.09 31.08
CA ILE A 248 10.29 10.11 29.71
C ILE A 248 11.17 9.25 28.81
N THR A 249 10.54 8.36 28.07
CA THR A 249 11.20 7.44 27.14
C THR A 249 11.03 7.89 25.68
N LEU A 250 11.82 7.32 24.77
CA LEU A 250 11.63 7.53 23.33
C LEU A 250 10.24 7.09 22.87
N ARG A 251 9.63 6.12 23.52
CA ARG A 251 8.27 5.67 23.19
C ARG A 251 7.24 6.76 23.48
N ASP A 252 7.38 7.45 24.62
CA ASP A 252 6.48 8.54 24.98
C ASP A 252 6.61 9.68 23.97
N LEU A 253 7.84 10.00 23.57
CA LEU A 253 8.12 11.01 22.56
C LEU A 253 7.48 10.63 21.19
N VAL A 254 7.65 9.40 20.73
CA VAL A 254 7.10 8.95 19.46
C VAL A 254 5.56 8.92 19.49
N ASN A 255 4.96 8.52 20.60
CA ASN A 255 3.52 8.54 20.79
C ASN A 255 2.92 9.96 20.83
N ALA A 256 3.71 10.95 21.22
CA ALA A 256 3.28 12.35 21.22
C ALA A 256 3.24 12.98 19.80
N ILE A 257 4.01 12.45 18.83
CA ILE A 257 4.04 12.99 17.47
C ILE A 257 2.66 13.00 16.80
N PRO A 258 1.90 11.88 16.76
CA PRO A 258 0.55 11.88 16.19
C PRO A 258 -0.39 12.87 16.91
N LEU A 259 -0.30 12.95 18.22
CA LEU A 259 -1.15 13.85 19.01
C LEU A 259 -0.91 15.33 18.66
N LEU A 260 0.33 15.70 18.40
CA LEU A 260 0.70 17.11 18.15
C LEU A 260 0.53 17.52 16.68
N SER A 261 0.66 16.61 15.74
CA SER A 261 0.80 16.94 14.32
C SER A 261 -0.14 16.16 13.39
N LEU A 262 -0.54 14.96 13.73
CA LEU A 262 -1.20 14.03 12.80
C LEU A 262 -2.63 13.66 13.20
N ILE A 263 -3.12 14.14 14.32
CA ILE A 263 -4.46 13.78 14.83
C ILE A 263 -5.60 14.36 13.98
N HIS A 264 -5.30 15.30 13.10
CA HIS A 264 -6.27 15.99 12.25
C HIS A 264 -6.14 15.61 10.75
N ILE A 265 -5.40 14.56 10.44
CA ILE A 265 -5.28 14.04 9.08
C ILE A 265 -6.34 12.96 8.84
#